data_cd19b65e72141eb4354972ef73b00c52
#
_entry.id   cd19b65e72141eb4354972ef73b00c52
#
_cell.length_a   1.000
_cell.length_b   1.000
_cell.length_c   1.000
_cell.angle_alpha   90.00
_cell.angle_beta   90.00
_cell.angle_gamma   90.00
#
_symmetry.space_group_name_H-M   'P 1'
#
loop_
_entity.id
_entity.type
_entity.pdbx_description
1 polymer ?
#
loop_
_entity_poly.entity_id
_entity_poly.type
_entity_poly.pdbx_seq_one_letter_code
_entity_poly.pdbx_strand_id
1 'polypeptide(L)' 'MKVPEAAEYFGVPRSRMYELIQRGELPAVRIGERSIRVNYREVEKFLRENCSLGPQ' A
#
# COMPACT_ATOMS: atom_id res chain seq x y z
N MET A 1 4.83 3.11 -8.18
CA MET A 1 5.60 2.13 -7.40
C MET A 1 4.86 0.82 -7.39
N LYS A 2 5.57 -0.27 -7.57
CA LYS A 2 4.94 -1.58 -7.56
C LYS A 2 4.68 -2.01 -6.12
N VAL A 3 3.70 -2.90 -5.95
CA VAL A 3 3.33 -3.34 -4.61
C VAL A 3 4.51 -3.89 -3.81
N PRO A 4 5.34 -4.78 -4.38
CA PRO A 4 6.48 -5.29 -3.62
C PRO A 4 7.45 -4.18 -3.21
N GLU A 5 7.63 -3.19 -4.07
CA GLU A 5 8.52 -2.09 -3.78
C GLU A 5 7.93 -1.25 -2.65
N ALA A 6 6.63 -0.99 -2.72
CA ALA A 6 5.97 -0.19 -1.72
C ALA A 6 5.99 -0.90 -0.36
N ALA A 7 5.76 -2.21 -0.38
CA ALA A 7 5.77 -2.98 0.85
C ALA A 7 7.13 -2.89 1.53
N GLU A 8 8.19 -3.03 0.75
CA GLU A 8 9.50 -2.96 1.30
C GLU A 8 9.85 -1.54 1.77
N TYR A 9 9.47 -0.57 0.97
CA TYR A 9 9.76 0.83 1.28
C TYR A 9 9.11 1.26 2.59
N PHE A 10 7.84 0.84 2.79
CA PHE A 10 7.12 1.25 3.98
C PHE A 10 7.23 0.23 5.14
N GLY A 11 7.94 -0.87 4.91
CA GLY A 11 8.10 -1.86 5.97
C GLY A 11 6.82 -2.63 6.27
N VAL A 12 6.00 -2.83 5.28
CA VAL A 12 4.73 -3.54 5.44
C VAL A 12 4.82 -4.88 4.68
N PRO A 13 4.31 -5.96 5.25
CA PRO A 13 4.32 -7.24 4.53
C PRO A 13 3.54 -7.15 3.23
N ARG A 14 4.03 -7.83 2.20
CA ARG A 14 3.35 -7.79 0.90
C ARG A 14 1.93 -8.31 1.00
N SER A 15 1.72 -9.36 1.77
CA SER A 15 0.39 -9.91 1.93
C SER A 15 -0.57 -8.87 2.49
N ARG A 16 -0.08 -8.07 3.41
CA ARG A 16 -0.90 -7.03 4.01
C ARG A 16 -1.24 -5.96 2.97
N MET A 17 -0.26 -5.59 2.13
CA MET A 17 -0.51 -4.60 1.09
C MET A 17 -1.59 -5.08 0.12
N TYR A 18 -1.50 -6.35 -0.30
CA TYR A 18 -2.48 -6.90 -1.22
C TYR A 18 -3.87 -6.97 -0.56
N GLU A 19 -3.89 -7.30 0.71
CA GLU A 19 -5.14 -7.37 1.44
C GLU A 19 -5.81 -6.00 1.48
N LEU A 20 -5.05 -4.97 1.79
CA LEU A 20 -5.59 -3.61 1.85
C LEU A 20 -6.12 -3.16 0.49
N ILE A 21 -5.43 -3.54 -0.57
CA ILE A 21 -5.86 -3.19 -1.92
C ILE A 21 -7.15 -3.93 -2.26
N GLN A 22 -7.24 -5.20 -1.91
CA GLN A 22 -8.43 -5.98 -2.20
C GLN A 22 -9.64 -5.46 -1.44
N ARG A 23 -9.43 -4.95 -0.26
CA ARG A 23 -10.50 -4.43 0.56
C ARG A 23 -10.92 -3.04 0.12
N GLY A 24 -10.17 -2.46 -0.80
CA GLY A 24 -10.48 -1.13 -1.28
C GLY A 24 -10.06 -0.03 -0.33
N GLU A 25 -9.26 -0.35 0.67
CA GLU A 25 -8.82 0.65 1.62
C GLU A 25 -7.60 1.40 1.12
N LEU A 26 -6.80 0.76 0.29
CA LEU A 26 -5.59 1.38 -0.23
C LEU A 26 -5.75 1.60 -1.73
N PRO A 27 -5.66 2.83 -2.20
CA PRO A 27 -5.80 3.11 -3.63
C PRO A 27 -4.68 2.47 -4.43
N ALA A 28 -5.04 1.83 -5.51
CA ALA A 28 -4.06 1.20 -6.38
C ALA A 28 -4.57 1.23 -7.81
N VAL A 29 -3.63 1.28 -8.73
CA VAL A 29 -3.96 1.28 -10.15
C VAL A 29 -3.53 -0.06 -10.72
N ARG A 30 -4.46 -0.74 -11.38
CA ARG A 30 -4.15 -2.01 -11.98
C ARG A 30 -3.83 -1.79 -13.44
N ILE A 31 -2.61 -2.11 -13.82
CA ILE A 31 -2.17 -1.96 -15.19
C ILE A 31 -1.98 -3.36 -15.74
N GLY A 32 -2.88 -3.78 -16.60
CA GLY A 32 -2.84 -5.12 -17.13
C GLY A 32 -3.37 -6.12 -16.13
N GLU A 33 -3.09 -7.38 -16.35
CA GLU A 33 -3.65 -8.42 -15.53
C GLU A 33 -2.89 -8.69 -14.25
N ARG A 34 -1.61 -8.44 -14.27
CA ARG A 34 -0.80 -8.79 -13.13
C ARG A 34 -0.06 -7.64 -12.48
N SER A 35 -0.09 -6.49 -13.12
CA SER A 35 0.68 -5.37 -12.62
C SER A 35 -0.22 -4.45 -11.81
N ILE A 36 0.04 -4.35 -10.55
CA ILE A 36 -0.68 -3.44 -9.68
C ILE A 36 0.32 -2.43 -9.18
N ARG A 37 -0.01 -1.17 -9.35
CA ARG A 37 0.87 -0.10 -8.93
C ARG A 37 0.17 0.78 -7.91
N VAL A 38 0.93 1.30 -6.98
CA VAL A 38 0.38 2.19 -5.98
C VAL A 38 1.15 3.50 -6.03
N ASN A 39 0.47 4.58 -5.66
CA ASN A 39 1.10 5.88 -5.61
C ASN A 39 1.67 6.01 -4.21
N TYR A 40 2.97 6.28 -4.14
CA TYR A 40 3.63 6.31 -2.84
C TYR A 40 3.04 7.40 -1.93
N ARG A 41 2.55 8.49 -2.50
CA ARG A 41 1.93 9.55 -1.69
C ARG A 41 0.64 9.06 -1.07
N GLU A 42 -0.14 8.28 -1.83
CA GLU A 42 -1.40 7.76 -1.33
C GLU A 42 -1.15 6.72 -0.25
N VAL A 43 -0.14 5.89 -0.43
CA VAL A 43 0.20 4.89 0.55
C VAL A 43 0.70 5.58 1.83
N GLU A 44 1.54 6.59 1.68
CA GLU A 44 2.06 7.31 2.82
C GLU A 44 0.93 7.97 3.59
N LYS A 45 0.00 8.58 2.88
CA LYS A 45 -1.14 9.23 3.51
C LYS A 45 -2.00 8.22 4.25
N PHE A 46 -2.27 7.08 3.60
CA PHE A 46 -3.08 6.04 4.21
C PHE A 46 -2.43 5.53 5.50
N LEU A 47 -1.14 5.25 5.45
CA LEU A 47 -0.45 4.74 6.61
C LEU A 47 -0.39 5.78 7.73
N ARG A 48 -0.23 7.03 7.35
CA ARG A 48 -0.17 8.10 8.34
C ARG A 48 -1.52 8.26 9.05
N GLU A 49 -2.61 8.17 8.30
CA GLU A 49 -3.93 8.32 8.87
C GLU A 49 -4.35 7.11 9.68
N ASN A 50 -3.88 5.93 9.26
CA ASN A 50 -4.27 4.72 9.93
C ASN A 50 -3.24 4.19 10.91
N CYS A 51 -2.15 4.89 11.08
CA CYS A 51 -1.12 4.47 12.00
C CYS A 51 -1.33 5.17 13.31
N SER A 52 -2.42 4.92 13.88
CA SER A 52 -2.70 5.58 15.15
C SER A 52 -1.82 5.05 16.21
N LEU A 53 -1.06 4.05 15.91
CA LEU A 53 -0.21 3.54 16.87
C LEU A 53 0.99 4.23 16.97
N GLY A 54 1.25 4.86 16.12
CA GLY A 54 2.36 5.45 16.05
C GLY A 54 3.07 5.61 17.11
N PRO A 55 3.52 5.49 17.45
CA PRO A 55 4.05 5.96 18.41
C PRO A 55 5.20 6.21 17.94
N GLN A 56 5.04 6.16 17.60
CA GLN A 56 5.77 6.40 17.24
C GLN A 56 6.12 7.04 17.21
#